data_286fa38773aa3b4634b79756dc3c78fb
#
_entry.id   286fa38773aa3b4634b79756dc3c78fb
#
_cell.length_a   1.000
_cell.length_b   1.000
_cell.length_c   1.000
_cell.angle_alpha   90.00
_cell.angle_beta   90.00
_cell.angle_gamma   90.00
#
_symmetry.space_group_name_H-M   'P 1'
#
loop_
_entity.id
_entity.type
_entity.pdbx_description
1 polymer ?
#
loop_
_entity_poly.entity_id
_entity_poly.type
_entity_poly.pdbx_seq_one_letter_code
_entity_poly.pdbx_strand_id
1 'polypeptide(L)'
;MSAADISTGELDGLVVVVTGGAAGIGRAIVDEALLRGATVVALDLEVSDGPVGSTAIVANISDDASVATAFATITERFGRVDILVNNAGIGAFGTVESFDQAEWTKVLGVNVLGTARVSAASLPLLRAAGGGVIVNISSVAAATGIQQRALYSASKGAVQALTLAMAADFVHEGIRVVAVAPGTADTPWVARMVSNVADPEAEMAAMNARQPIGRLVRPQEIADAVLYLASPRSGASTGTVVTVDGGFSGLRVRAVQA
;
A
#
# COMPACT_ATOMS: atom_id res chain seq x y z
N MET A 1 15.05 -20.75 -17.89
CA MET A 1 15.04 -20.44 -16.45
C MET A 1 13.58 -20.43 -16.02
N SER A 2 13.19 -21.27 -15.08
CA SER A 2 11.83 -21.34 -14.55
C SER A 2 11.53 -20.07 -13.74
N ALA A 3 10.27 -19.60 -13.74
CA ALA A 3 9.82 -18.47 -12.94
C ALA A 3 10.08 -18.63 -11.42
N ALA A 4 10.34 -19.85 -10.96
CA ALA A 4 10.68 -20.18 -9.57
C ALA A 4 12.11 -19.76 -9.16
N ASP A 5 13.04 -19.53 -10.10
CA ASP A 5 14.45 -19.27 -9.79
C ASP A 5 14.79 -17.78 -9.59
N ILE A 6 13.81 -16.88 -9.74
CA ILE A 6 14.08 -15.43 -9.81
C ILE A 6 13.83 -14.69 -8.48
N SER A 7 13.12 -15.30 -7.53
CA SER A 7 12.59 -14.55 -6.36
C SER A 7 13.20 -14.89 -5.01
N THR A 8 13.82 -16.03 -4.84
CA THR A 8 14.39 -16.40 -3.53
C THR A 8 15.70 -15.68 -3.27
N GLY A 9 15.76 -14.91 -2.18
CA GLY A 9 16.98 -14.20 -1.76
C GLY A 9 17.16 -12.79 -2.33
N GLU A 10 16.22 -12.27 -3.15
CA GLU A 10 16.34 -10.91 -3.72
C GLU A 10 16.38 -9.80 -2.66
N LEU A 11 15.74 -10.05 -1.51
CA LEU A 11 15.68 -9.12 -0.38
C LEU A 11 16.45 -9.61 0.84
N ASP A 12 17.37 -10.57 0.67
CA ASP A 12 18.19 -11.11 1.75
C ASP A 12 18.92 -9.99 2.51
N GLY A 13 18.79 -10.01 3.84
CA GLY A 13 19.43 -9.05 4.73
C GLY A 13 18.77 -7.66 4.78
N LEU A 14 17.70 -7.43 4.03
CA LEU A 14 16.95 -6.18 4.07
C LEU A 14 15.85 -6.22 5.13
N VAL A 15 15.65 -5.10 5.83
CA VAL A 15 14.57 -4.88 6.80
C VAL A 15 13.42 -4.14 6.11
N VAL A 16 12.27 -4.80 6.03
CA VAL A 16 11.05 -4.31 5.39
C VAL A 16 10.01 -4.01 6.46
N VAL A 17 9.49 -2.78 6.49
CA VAL A 17 8.39 -2.37 7.37
C VAL A 17 7.13 -2.19 6.53
N VAL A 18 6.02 -2.85 6.90
CA VAL A 18 4.73 -2.78 6.19
C VAL A 18 3.64 -2.33 7.15
N THR A 19 2.99 -1.19 6.87
CA THR A 19 1.81 -0.76 7.64
C THR A 19 0.54 -1.43 7.11
N GLY A 20 -0.39 -1.79 8.02
CA GLY A 20 -1.57 -2.58 7.65
C GLY A 20 -1.18 -3.98 7.18
N GLY A 21 -0.14 -4.57 7.81
CA GLY A 21 0.49 -5.81 7.37
C GLY A 21 -0.26 -7.09 7.76
N ALA A 22 -1.30 -7.01 8.60
CA ALA A 22 -1.99 -8.19 9.10
C ALA A 22 -3.02 -8.78 8.11
N ALA A 23 -3.52 -8.00 7.14
CA ALA A 23 -4.59 -8.44 6.25
C ALA A 23 -4.47 -7.89 4.82
N GLY A 24 -5.21 -8.48 3.88
CA GLY A 24 -5.40 -8.01 2.51
C GLY A 24 -4.09 -7.80 1.74
N ILE A 25 -3.94 -6.63 1.13
CA ILE A 25 -2.75 -6.27 0.33
C ILE A 25 -1.50 -6.27 1.22
N GLY A 26 -1.57 -5.68 2.42
CA GLY A 26 -0.42 -5.62 3.34
C GLY A 26 0.07 -7.01 3.73
N ARG A 27 -0.85 -7.94 4.02
CA ARG A 27 -0.51 -9.34 4.30
C ARG A 27 0.20 -10.00 3.13
N ALA A 28 -0.29 -9.82 1.91
CA ALA A 28 0.34 -10.38 0.71
C ALA A 28 1.75 -9.81 0.50
N ILE A 29 1.96 -8.51 0.79
CA ILE A 29 3.29 -7.88 0.72
C ILE A 29 4.22 -8.49 1.77
N VAL A 30 3.76 -8.68 3.00
CA VAL A 30 4.56 -9.29 4.08
C VAL A 30 4.94 -10.72 3.72
N ASP A 31 3.96 -11.55 3.31
CA ASP A 31 4.19 -12.95 2.96
C ASP A 31 5.20 -13.07 1.80
N GLU A 32 5.05 -12.26 0.76
CA GLU A 32 5.94 -12.26 -0.40
C GLU A 32 7.35 -11.72 -0.06
N ALA A 33 7.47 -10.70 0.81
CA ALA A 33 8.76 -10.18 1.25
C ALA A 33 9.54 -11.22 2.06
N LEU A 34 8.86 -11.99 2.92
CA LEU A 34 9.44 -13.12 3.65
C LEU A 34 9.95 -14.21 2.68
N LEU A 35 9.16 -14.55 1.67
CA LEU A 35 9.57 -15.52 0.64
C LEU A 35 10.81 -15.08 -0.14
N ARG A 36 11.01 -13.77 -0.31
CA ARG A 36 12.20 -13.18 -0.95
C ARG A 36 13.38 -12.97 0.00
N GLY A 37 13.30 -13.47 1.25
CA GLY A 37 14.40 -13.48 2.21
C GLY A 37 14.50 -12.26 3.11
N ALA A 38 13.53 -11.33 3.07
CA ALA A 38 13.56 -10.14 3.92
C ALA A 38 13.29 -10.45 5.40
N THR A 39 13.87 -9.63 6.27
CA THR A 39 13.38 -9.50 7.65
C THR A 39 12.20 -8.53 7.64
N VAL A 40 11.00 -8.99 8.02
CA VAL A 40 9.77 -8.20 7.87
C VAL A 40 9.18 -7.79 9.22
N VAL A 41 8.82 -6.52 9.33
CA VAL A 41 8.05 -5.94 10.43
C VAL A 41 6.66 -5.56 9.92
N ALA A 42 5.63 -6.17 10.47
CA ALA A 42 4.24 -5.86 10.17
C ALA A 42 3.67 -4.93 11.27
N LEU A 43 3.29 -3.72 10.89
CA LEU A 43 2.58 -2.78 11.77
C LEU A 43 1.09 -2.84 11.49
N ASP A 44 0.27 -3.08 12.52
CA ASP A 44 -1.20 -3.06 12.39
C ASP A 44 -1.86 -2.65 13.71
N LEU A 45 -3.15 -2.36 13.68
CA LEU A 45 -3.96 -2.11 14.88
C LEU A 45 -4.15 -3.39 15.71
N GLU A 46 -4.22 -4.54 15.05
CA GLU A 46 -4.35 -5.87 15.63
C GLU A 46 -3.34 -6.81 14.96
N VAL A 47 -2.63 -7.59 15.76
CA VAL A 47 -1.54 -8.46 15.29
C VAL A 47 -1.69 -9.93 15.69
N SER A 48 -2.84 -10.32 16.28
CA SER A 48 -3.11 -11.69 16.74
C SER A 48 -2.96 -12.74 15.63
N ASP A 49 -3.35 -12.39 14.41
CA ASP A 49 -3.27 -13.23 13.21
C ASP A 49 -2.17 -12.75 12.23
N GLY A 50 -1.14 -12.10 12.76
CA GLY A 50 -0.03 -11.57 11.97
C GLY A 50 0.68 -12.65 11.15
N PRO A 51 1.34 -12.25 10.02
CA PRO A 51 2.05 -13.19 9.14
C PRO A 51 3.14 -13.98 9.91
N VAL A 52 3.10 -15.31 9.78
CA VAL A 52 4.09 -16.18 10.42
C VAL A 52 5.48 -15.87 9.85
N GLY A 53 6.47 -15.71 10.74
CA GLY A 53 7.83 -15.34 10.36
C GLY A 53 8.12 -13.84 10.35
N SER A 54 7.10 -12.98 10.43
CA SER A 54 7.30 -11.54 10.61
C SER A 54 7.38 -11.15 12.09
N THR A 55 7.95 -9.96 12.35
CA THR A 55 7.80 -9.29 13.64
C THR A 55 6.56 -8.42 13.58
N ALA A 56 5.50 -8.82 14.30
CA ALA A 56 4.27 -8.06 14.38
C ALA A 56 4.32 -7.05 15.54
N ILE A 57 4.00 -5.80 15.27
CA ILE A 57 3.97 -4.70 16.25
C ILE A 57 2.63 -3.98 16.15
N VAL A 58 1.94 -3.82 17.28
CA VAL A 58 0.71 -3.01 17.35
C VAL A 58 1.06 -1.54 17.12
N ALA A 59 0.44 -0.93 16.13
CA ALA A 59 0.64 0.48 15.82
C ALA A 59 -0.59 1.12 15.17
N ASN A 60 -1.03 2.23 15.75
CA ASN A 60 -2.00 3.13 15.15
C ASN A 60 -1.27 4.25 14.41
N ILE A 61 -1.25 4.24 13.08
CA ILE A 61 -0.54 5.24 12.29
C ILE A 61 -1.16 6.64 12.36
N SER A 62 -2.39 6.78 12.88
CA SER A 62 -3.03 8.08 13.12
C SER A 62 -2.63 8.72 14.46
N ASP A 63 -1.84 8.03 15.28
CA ASP A 63 -1.40 8.47 16.60
C ASP A 63 0.14 8.61 16.67
N ASP A 64 0.61 9.79 17.06
CA ASP A 64 2.05 10.11 17.10
C ASP A 64 2.80 9.26 18.12
N ALA A 65 2.24 9.06 19.33
CA ALA A 65 2.89 8.29 20.37
C ALA A 65 2.98 6.80 20.01
N SER A 66 1.93 6.26 19.36
CA SER A 66 1.92 4.88 18.88
C SER A 66 3.00 4.64 17.83
N VAL A 67 3.13 5.54 16.85
CA VAL A 67 4.18 5.43 15.82
C VAL A 67 5.56 5.59 16.44
N ALA A 68 5.77 6.55 17.35
CA ALA A 68 7.04 6.72 18.03
C ALA A 68 7.46 5.46 18.80
N THR A 69 6.53 4.82 19.51
CA THR A 69 6.77 3.57 20.25
C THR A 69 7.13 2.42 19.32
N ALA A 70 6.40 2.26 18.21
CA ALA A 70 6.67 1.22 17.22
C ALA A 70 8.07 1.40 16.60
N PHE A 71 8.44 2.62 16.22
CA PHE A 71 9.76 2.89 15.63
C PHE A 71 10.91 2.83 16.66
N ALA A 72 10.67 3.12 17.94
CA ALA A 72 11.64 2.86 19.01
C ALA A 72 11.95 1.35 19.11
N THR A 73 10.92 0.50 19.06
CA THR A 73 11.07 -0.97 19.04
C THR A 73 11.83 -1.45 17.78
N ILE A 74 11.52 -0.87 16.61
CA ILE A 74 12.23 -1.21 15.37
C ILE A 74 13.70 -0.80 15.46
N THR A 75 13.98 0.39 16.00
CA THR A 75 15.36 0.88 16.19
C THR A 75 16.16 -0.03 17.12
N GLU A 76 15.58 -0.42 18.26
CA GLU A 76 16.24 -1.31 19.23
C GLU A 76 16.55 -2.69 18.64
N ARG A 77 15.61 -3.25 17.86
CA ARG A 77 15.72 -4.63 17.37
C ARG A 77 16.53 -4.76 16.09
N PHE A 78 16.48 -3.78 15.19
CA PHE A 78 17.04 -3.89 13.85
C PHE A 78 18.04 -2.80 13.50
N GLY A 79 17.96 -1.62 14.13
CA GLY A 79 18.87 -0.49 13.92
C GLY A 79 18.78 0.16 12.53
N ARG A 80 18.00 -0.40 11.62
CA ARG A 80 17.84 0.06 10.22
C ARG A 80 16.47 -0.27 9.66
N VAL A 81 16.09 0.43 8.62
CA VAL A 81 14.99 0.08 7.70
C VAL A 81 15.51 0.30 6.29
N ASP A 82 15.32 -0.66 5.41
CA ASP A 82 15.72 -0.58 4.00
C ASP A 82 14.51 -0.27 3.10
N ILE A 83 13.36 -0.80 3.46
CA ILE A 83 12.12 -0.65 2.71
C ILE A 83 10.98 -0.31 3.68
N LEU A 84 10.29 0.80 3.40
CA LEU A 84 9.02 1.13 4.05
C LEU A 84 7.88 0.98 3.03
N VAL A 85 6.83 0.24 3.39
CA VAL A 85 5.59 0.17 2.62
C VAL A 85 4.45 0.80 3.41
N ASN A 86 4.01 1.97 3.01
CA ASN A 86 2.83 2.64 3.53
C ASN A 86 1.57 2.07 2.86
N ASN A 87 1.05 0.98 3.41
CA ASN A 87 -0.14 0.30 2.90
C ASN A 87 -1.39 0.59 3.72
N ALA A 88 -1.28 0.82 5.03
CA ALA A 88 -2.43 1.09 5.88
C ALA A 88 -3.28 2.24 5.34
N GLY A 89 -4.59 2.03 5.32
CA GLY A 89 -5.55 3.02 4.84
C GLY A 89 -6.98 2.54 4.99
N ILE A 90 -7.90 3.50 5.00
CA ILE A 90 -9.33 3.25 5.09
C ILE A 90 -10.06 3.85 3.90
N GLY A 91 -11.15 3.18 3.48
CA GLY A 91 -12.03 3.65 2.43
C GLY A 91 -13.05 4.65 2.95
N ALA A 92 -13.64 5.41 2.02
CA ALA A 92 -14.81 6.24 2.26
C ALA A 92 -15.74 6.20 1.04
N PHE A 93 -17.02 6.37 1.29
CA PHE A 93 -18.08 6.47 0.30
C PHE A 93 -18.78 7.81 0.40
N GLY A 94 -19.34 8.29 -0.69
CA GLY A 94 -20.14 9.49 -0.74
C GLY A 94 -19.64 10.55 -1.71
N THR A 95 -20.54 11.48 -2.04
CA THR A 95 -20.23 12.68 -2.81
C THR A 95 -19.80 13.81 -1.87
N VAL A 96 -19.42 14.96 -2.43
CA VAL A 96 -19.14 16.17 -1.63
C VAL A 96 -20.37 16.67 -0.87
N GLU A 97 -21.59 16.36 -1.35
CA GLU A 97 -22.85 16.74 -0.68
C GLU A 97 -23.02 16.08 0.68
N SER A 98 -22.46 14.87 0.87
CA SER A 98 -22.47 14.14 2.14
C SER A 98 -21.27 14.49 3.02
N PHE A 99 -20.79 15.75 2.98
CA PHE A 99 -19.62 16.15 3.78
C PHE A 99 -19.89 16.00 5.28
N ASP A 100 -19.03 15.22 5.93
CA ASP A 100 -18.96 15.07 7.39
C ASP A 100 -17.52 15.36 7.85
N GLN A 101 -17.36 16.41 8.65
CA GLN A 101 -16.05 16.84 9.17
C GLN A 101 -15.33 15.73 9.92
N ALA A 102 -16.04 14.92 10.71
CA ALA A 102 -15.42 13.85 11.51
C ALA A 102 -14.91 12.72 10.61
N GLU A 103 -15.68 12.30 9.59
CA GLU A 103 -15.26 11.30 8.61
C GLU A 103 -14.06 11.81 7.78
N TRP A 104 -14.12 13.06 7.31
CA TRP A 104 -13.02 13.66 6.56
C TRP A 104 -11.74 13.72 7.39
N THR A 105 -11.82 14.16 8.65
CA THR A 105 -10.68 14.20 9.57
C THR A 105 -10.11 12.80 9.79
N LYS A 106 -10.96 11.81 10.01
CA LYS A 106 -10.55 10.41 10.22
C LYS A 106 -9.82 9.85 9.00
N VAL A 107 -10.41 9.98 7.79
CA VAL A 107 -9.83 9.38 6.57
C VAL A 107 -8.54 10.07 6.18
N LEU A 108 -8.48 11.41 6.22
CA LEU A 108 -7.25 12.14 5.97
C LEU A 108 -6.20 11.87 7.06
N GLY A 109 -6.62 11.75 8.30
CA GLY A 109 -5.78 11.40 9.46
C GLY A 109 -5.03 10.08 9.27
N VAL A 110 -5.73 9.05 8.77
CA VAL A 110 -5.13 7.74 8.50
C VAL A 110 -4.36 7.77 7.17
N ASN A 111 -5.04 8.09 6.07
CA ASN A 111 -4.48 7.86 4.73
C ASN A 111 -3.35 8.83 4.37
N VAL A 112 -3.40 10.07 4.85
CA VAL A 112 -2.45 11.13 4.48
C VAL A 112 -1.49 11.42 5.63
N LEU A 113 -2.01 11.85 6.78
CA LEU A 113 -1.16 12.19 7.92
C LEU A 113 -0.45 10.97 8.49
N GLY A 114 -1.12 9.80 8.52
CA GLY A 114 -0.51 8.53 8.91
C GLY A 114 0.64 8.14 8.00
N THR A 115 0.45 8.23 6.68
CA THR A 115 1.52 7.99 5.69
C THR A 115 2.71 8.93 5.91
N ALA A 116 2.46 10.23 6.08
CA ALA A 116 3.52 11.21 6.33
C ALA A 116 4.25 10.95 7.66
N ARG A 117 3.51 10.65 8.74
CA ARG A 117 4.04 10.35 10.07
C ARG A 117 4.96 9.14 10.08
N VAL A 118 4.50 8.03 9.50
CA VAL A 118 5.30 6.79 9.40
C VAL A 118 6.53 7.00 8.53
N SER A 119 6.38 7.72 7.41
CA SER A 119 7.53 8.06 6.57
C SER A 119 8.56 8.89 7.33
N ALA A 120 8.13 9.93 8.06
CA ALA A 120 9.03 10.76 8.87
C ALA A 120 9.77 9.95 9.95
N ALA A 121 9.05 9.04 10.63
CA ALA A 121 9.65 8.17 11.64
C ALA A 121 10.65 7.17 11.05
N SER A 122 10.48 6.77 9.79
CA SER A 122 11.38 5.82 9.12
C SER A 122 12.67 6.46 8.58
N LEU A 123 12.68 7.77 8.29
CA LEU A 123 13.83 8.45 7.66
C LEU A 123 15.17 8.26 8.38
N PRO A 124 15.24 8.37 9.72
CA PRO A 124 16.51 8.12 10.41
C PRO A 124 17.06 6.72 10.17
N LEU A 125 16.19 5.70 10.11
CA LEU A 125 16.55 4.31 9.91
C LEU A 125 16.89 3.99 8.44
N LEU A 126 16.22 4.64 7.48
CA LEU A 126 16.58 4.59 6.07
C LEU A 126 17.97 5.21 5.84
N ARG A 127 18.27 6.34 6.50
CA ARG A 127 19.60 6.97 6.47
C ARG A 127 20.67 6.08 7.11
N ALA A 128 20.35 5.41 8.23
CA ALA A 128 21.24 4.46 8.88
C ALA A 128 21.55 3.25 7.99
N ALA A 129 20.62 2.86 7.10
CA ALA A 129 20.84 1.83 6.09
C ALA A 129 21.70 2.28 4.90
N GLY A 130 21.97 3.60 4.78
CA GLY A 130 22.69 4.19 3.65
C GLY A 130 21.79 4.53 2.45
N GLY A 131 20.52 4.67 2.66
CA GLY A 131 19.48 4.88 1.66
C GLY A 131 18.39 3.79 1.74
N GLY A 132 17.46 3.80 0.79
CA GLY A 132 16.39 2.80 0.77
C GLY A 132 15.20 3.18 -0.10
N VAL A 133 14.05 2.60 0.20
CA VAL A 133 12.83 2.82 -0.60
C VAL A 133 11.60 3.03 0.29
N ILE A 134 10.80 4.03 -0.04
CA ILE A 134 9.45 4.20 0.48
C ILE A 134 8.46 3.88 -0.66
N VAL A 135 7.59 2.90 -0.46
CA VAL A 135 6.51 2.55 -1.39
C VAL A 135 5.18 2.94 -0.77
N ASN A 136 4.45 3.83 -1.39
CA ASN A 136 3.13 4.27 -0.94
C ASN A 136 2.02 3.55 -1.70
N ILE A 137 1.03 2.98 -1.01
CA ILE A 137 -0.15 2.41 -1.65
C ILE A 137 -1.19 3.52 -1.86
N SER A 138 -1.28 3.98 -3.10
CA SER A 138 -2.32 4.90 -3.57
C SER A 138 -3.58 4.14 -4.03
N SER A 139 -4.20 4.54 -5.10
CA SER A 139 -5.36 3.90 -5.73
C SER A 139 -5.56 4.50 -7.12
N VAL A 140 -6.20 3.76 -8.03
CA VAL A 140 -6.74 4.32 -9.28
C VAL A 140 -7.70 5.49 -9.01
N ALA A 141 -8.37 5.51 -7.86
CA ALA A 141 -9.25 6.60 -7.45
C ALA A 141 -8.55 7.96 -7.30
N ALA A 142 -7.21 7.98 -7.20
CA ALA A 142 -6.44 9.22 -7.15
C ALA A 142 -6.41 9.98 -8.46
N ALA A 143 -6.49 9.28 -9.60
CA ALA A 143 -6.34 9.85 -10.94
C ALA A 143 -7.52 9.57 -11.89
N THR A 144 -8.50 8.76 -11.41
CA THR A 144 -9.68 8.40 -12.21
C THR A 144 -10.94 8.81 -11.46
N GLY A 145 -11.86 9.50 -12.15
CA GLY A 145 -13.15 9.90 -11.57
C GLY A 145 -14.03 8.69 -11.29
N ILE A 146 -14.17 8.34 -10.02
CA ILE A 146 -15.03 7.24 -9.56
C ILE A 146 -16.18 7.84 -8.76
N GLN A 147 -17.41 7.51 -9.14
CA GLN A 147 -18.60 7.97 -8.42
C GLN A 147 -18.58 7.54 -6.96
N GLN A 148 -19.14 8.37 -6.08
CA GLN A 148 -19.28 8.11 -4.64
C GLN A 148 -17.91 7.87 -3.94
N ARG A 149 -16.84 8.55 -4.37
CA ARG A 149 -15.48 8.39 -3.83
C ARG A 149 -14.78 9.72 -3.55
N ALA A 150 -15.51 10.83 -3.36
CA ALA A 150 -14.91 12.16 -3.24
C ALA A 150 -13.78 12.22 -2.19
N LEU A 151 -14.07 11.87 -0.94
CA LEU A 151 -13.10 11.89 0.15
C LEU A 151 -11.95 10.90 -0.07
N TYR A 152 -12.27 9.67 -0.48
CA TYR A 152 -11.25 8.64 -0.72
C TYR A 152 -10.30 9.06 -1.85
N SER A 153 -10.85 9.56 -2.97
CA SER A 153 -10.06 10.06 -4.10
C SER A 153 -9.16 11.22 -3.70
N ALA A 154 -9.67 12.18 -2.93
CA ALA A 154 -8.89 13.28 -2.38
C ALA A 154 -7.71 12.76 -1.53
N SER A 155 -7.98 11.81 -0.62
CA SER A 155 -6.93 11.23 0.22
C SER A 155 -5.85 10.49 -0.58
N LYS A 156 -6.24 9.71 -1.59
CA LYS A 156 -5.29 8.94 -2.41
C LYS A 156 -4.57 9.82 -3.44
N GLY A 157 -5.19 10.92 -3.90
CA GLY A 157 -4.53 11.98 -4.67
C GLY A 157 -3.45 12.69 -3.85
N ALA A 158 -3.73 13.01 -2.58
CA ALA A 158 -2.75 13.58 -1.66
C ALA A 158 -1.55 12.63 -1.44
N VAL A 159 -1.76 11.31 -1.35
CA VAL A 159 -0.67 10.32 -1.25
C VAL A 159 0.21 10.34 -2.51
N GLN A 160 -0.35 10.49 -3.71
CA GLN A 160 0.44 10.62 -4.94
C GLN A 160 1.28 11.90 -4.96
N ALA A 161 0.67 13.03 -4.59
CA ALA A 161 1.39 14.29 -4.49
C ALA A 161 2.52 14.23 -3.45
N LEU A 162 2.25 13.65 -2.28
CA LEU A 162 3.23 13.42 -1.22
C LEU A 162 4.39 12.52 -1.71
N THR A 163 4.09 11.49 -2.50
CA THR A 163 5.11 10.61 -3.11
C THR A 163 6.09 11.40 -3.97
N LEU A 164 5.59 12.30 -4.83
CA LEU A 164 6.42 13.13 -5.69
C LEU A 164 7.28 14.12 -4.88
N ALA A 165 6.69 14.77 -3.88
CA ALA A 165 7.39 15.72 -3.02
C ALA A 165 8.52 15.02 -2.25
N MET A 166 8.22 13.90 -1.57
CA MET A 166 9.24 13.14 -0.84
C MET A 166 10.33 12.58 -1.78
N ALA A 167 9.98 12.17 -3.00
CA ALA A 167 10.98 11.72 -3.98
C ALA A 167 11.96 12.83 -4.33
N ALA A 168 11.46 14.06 -4.53
CA ALA A 168 12.31 15.21 -4.80
C ALA A 168 13.19 15.59 -3.59
N ASP A 169 12.62 15.53 -2.38
CA ASP A 169 13.33 15.90 -1.15
C ASP A 169 14.51 14.94 -0.84
N PHE A 170 14.33 13.63 -1.07
CA PHE A 170 15.24 12.60 -0.55
C PHE A 170 16.09 11.89 -1.62
N VAL A 171 15.96 12.25 -2.91
CA VAL A 171 16.71 11.58 -4.00
C VAL A 171 18.23 11.65 -3.80
N HIS A 172 18.74 12.77 -3.29
CA HIS A 172 20.17 12.94 -3.03
C HIS A 172 20.67 12.20 -1.78
N GLU A 173 19.77 11.68 -0.97
CA GLU A 173 20.09 10.84 0.19
C GLU A 173 20.07 9.34 -0.15
N GLY A 174 19.89 8.98 -1.45
CA GLY A 174 19.76 7.61 -1.88
C GLY A 174 18.43 6.94 -1.48
N ILE A 175 17.43 7.75 -1.10
CA ILE A 175 16.11 7.25 -0.74
C ILE A 175 15.16 7.47 -1.94
N ARG A 176 14.67 6.38 -2.51
CA ARG A 176 13.65 6.41 -3.57
C ARG A 176 12.26 6.45 -2.95
N VAL A 177 11.35 7.19 -3.55
CA VAL A 177 9.94 7.19 -3.13
C VAL A 177 9.07 6.96 -4.36
N VAL A 178 8.23 5.93 -4.29
CA VAL A 178 7.37 5.49 -5.39
C VAL A 178 5.96 5.19 -4.88
N ALA A 179 4.99 5.12 -5.76
CA ALA A 179 3.65 4.67 -5.41
C ALA A 179 3.19 3.52 -6.31
N VAL A 180 2.37 2.65 -5.73
CA VAL A 180 1.55 1.69 -6.45
C VAL A 180 0.09 2.13 -6.34
N ALA A 181 -0.64 2.13 -7.45
CA ALA A 181 -2.05 2.48 -7.52
C ALA A 181 -2.88 1.25 -7.96
N PRO A 182 -3.40 0.47 -6.99
CA PRO A 182 -4.24 -0.67 -7.29
C PRO A 182 -5.61 -0.28 -7.88
N GLY A 183 -6.16 -1.16 -8.71
CA GLY A 183 -7.59 -1.24 -8.99
C GLY A 183 -8.37 -1.82 -7.82
N THR A 184 -9.57 -2.36 -8.07
CA THR A 184 -10.31 -3.07 -7.02
C THR A 184 -9.61 -4.40 -6.76
N ALA A 185 -9.09 -4.55 -5.54
CA ALA A 185 -8.36 -5.75 -5.12
C ALA A 185 -9.28 -6.75 -4.40
N ASP A 186 -9.09 -8.03 -4.66
CA ASP A 186 -9.79 -9.13 -3.99
C ASP A 186 -9.28 -9.31 -2.56
N THR A 187 -9.93 -8.62 -1.63
CA THR A 187 -9.51 -8.55 -0.23
C THR A 187 -10.67 -8.82 0.71
N PRO A 188 -10.41 -9.24 1.96
CA PRO A 188 -11.44 -9.40 2.98
C PRO A 188 -12.30 -8.13 3.19
N TRP A 189 -11.72 -6.94 2.95
CA TRP A 189 -12.46 -5.68 3.04
C TRP A 189 -13.52 -5.57 1.92
N VAL A 190 -13.16 -5.89 0.68
CA VAL A 190 -14.10 -5.90 -0.46
C VAL A 190 -15.17 -6.99 -0.26
N ALA A 191 -14.80 -8.17 0.20
CA ALA A 191 -15.75 -9.24 0.50
C ALA A 191 -16.79 -8.79 1.55
N ARG A 192 -16.34 -8.17 2.66
CA ARG A 192 -17.25 -7.61 3.68
C ARG A 192 -18.14 -6.49 3.14
N MET A 193 -17.61 -5.64 2.27
CA MET A 193 -18.37 -4.56 1.65
C MET A 193 -19.49 -5.13 0.76
N VAL A 194 -19.17 -6.10 -0.07
CA VAL A 194 -20.12 -6.77 -0.98
C VAL A 194 -21.17 -7.56 -0.20
N SER A 195 -20.82 -8.22 0.91
CA SER A 195 -21.79 -8.98 1.71
C SER A 195 -22.88 -8.12 2.38
N ASN A 196 -22.69 -6.80 2.44
CA ASN A 196 -23.63 -5.87 3.07
C ASN A 196 -24.59 -5.17 2.07
N VAL A 197 -24.52 -5.50 0.77
CA VAL A 197 -25.46 -4.94 -0.23
C VAL A 197 -26.63 -5.88 -0.48
N ALA A 198 -27.68 -5.36 -1.11
CA ALA A 198 -28.91 -6.13 -1.36
C ALA A 198 -28.72 -7.32 -2.32
N ASP A 199 -27.81 -7.20 -3.28
CA ASP A 199 -27.46 -8.26 -4.24
C ASP A 199 -25.93 -8.37 -4.35
N PRO A 200 -25.29 -9.21 -3.52
CA PRO A 200 -23.84 -9.41 -3.52
C PRO A 200 -23.28 -9.95 -4.84
N GLU A 201 -24.03 -10.85 -5.53
CA GLU A 201 -23.56 -11.45 -6.78
C GLU A 201 -23.53 -10.40 -7.90
N ALA A 202 -24.59 -9.61 -8.03
CA ALA A 202 -24.63 -8.53 -9.02
C ALA A 202 -23.57 -7.46 -8.76
N GLU A 203 -23.32 -7.09 -7.49
CA GLU A 203 -22.27 -6.12 -7.17
C GLU A 203 -20.87 -6.67 -7.47
N MET A 204 -20.59 -7.94 -7.15
CA MET A 204 -19.33 -8.58 -7.50
C MET A 204 -19.13 -8.65 -9.01
N ALA A 205 -20.17 -9.04 -9.75
CA ALA A 205 -20.14 -9.06 -11.22
C ALA A 205 -19.85 -7.66 -11.79
N ALA A 206 -20.50 -6.60 -11.25
CA ALA A 206 -20.26 -5.22 -11.64
C ALA A 206 -18.84 -4.75 -11.32
N MET A 207 -18.27 -5.16 -10.18
CA MET A 207 -16.87 -4.88 -9.83
C MET A 207 -15.89 -5.54 -10.78
N ASN A 208 -16.11 -6.79 -11.15
CA ASN A 208 -15.30 -7.52 -12.11
C ASN A 208 -15.37 -6.87 -13.50
N ALA A 209 -16.56 -6.52 -13.95
CA ALA A 209 -16.79 -5.91 -15.28
C ALA A 209 -16.18 -4.51 -15.42
N ARG A 210 -15.98 -3.79 -14.31
CA ARG A 210 -15.31 -2.48 -14.33
C ARG A 210 -13.82 -2.58 -14.67
N GLN A 211 -13.19 -3.72 -14.44
CA GLN A 211 -11.78 -3.95 -14.79
C GLN A 211 -11.70 -4.67 -16.15
N PRO A 212 -11.02 -4.11 -17.16
CA PRO A 212 -10.91 -4.72 -18.48
C PRO A 212 -10.42 -6.17 -18.51
N ILE A 213 -9.63 -6.59 -17.51
CA ILE A 213 -9.23 -8.00 -17.36
C ILE A 213 -10.36 -8.93 -16.90
N GLY A 214 -11.56 -8.40 -16.58
CA GLY A 214 -12.77 -9.17 -16.23
C GLY A 214 -12.77 -9.78 -14.82
N ARG A 215 -11.85 -9.37 -13.95
CA ARG A 215 -11.76 -9.86 -12.56
C ARG A 215 -11.15 -8.82 -11.64
N LEU A 216 -11.30 -9.01 -10.33
CA LEU A 216 -10.57 -8.24 -9.34
C LEU A 216 -9.06 -8.52 -9.43
N VAL A 217 -8.26 -7.54 -9.01
CA VAL A 217 -6.81 -7.67 -8.90
C VAL A 217 -6.49 -8.52 -7.66
N ARG A 218 -5.63 -9.51 -7.81
CA ARG A 218 -5.21 -10.31 -6.65
C ARG A 218 -4.22 -9.52 -5.80
N PRO A 219 -4.29 -9.63 -4.46
CA PRO A 219 -3.32 -9.00 -3.57
C PRO A 219 -1.86 -9.33 -3.92
N GLN A 220 -1.58 -10.55 -4.38
CA GLN A 220 -0.25 -10.98 -4.80
C GLN A 220 0.28 -10.19 -6.01
N GLU A 221 -0.59 -9.86 -6.98
CA GLU A 221 -0.19 -9.06 -8.15
C GLU A 221 0.22 -7.64 -7.75
N ILE A 222 -0.38 -7.11 -6.68
CA ILE A 222 0.00 -5.83 -6.10
C ILE A 222 1.30 -5.99 -5.31
N ALA A 223 1.45 -7.05 -4.52
CA ALA A 223 2.66 -7.34 -3.75
C ALA A 223 3.88 -7.49 -4.67
N ASP A 224 3.75 -8.19 -5.80
CA ASP A 224 4.82 -8.35 -6.80
C ASP A 224 5.29 -7.00 -7.34
N ALA A 225 4.36 -6.11 -7.69
CA ALA A 225 4.68 -4.76 -8.18
C ALA A 225 5.35 -3.91 -7.09
N VAL A 226 4.86 -3.98 -5.85
CA VAL A 226 5.44 -3.29 -4.69
C VAL A 226 6.88 -3.73 -4.48
N LEU A 227 7.13 -5.05 -4.42
CA LEU A 227 8.46 -5.58 -4.13
C LEU A 227 9.42 -5.43 -5.31
N TYR A 228 8.94 -5.46 -6.55
CA TYR A 228 9.76 -5.07 -7.70
C TYR A 228 10.25 -3.62 -7.56
N LEU A 229 9.35 -2.67 -7.25
CA LEU A 229 9.71 -1.27 -7.07
C LEU A 229 10.60 -1.04 -5.84
N ALA A 230 10.41 -1.85 -4.80
CA ALA A 230 11.22 -1.80 -3.58
C ALA A 230 12.62 -2.39 -3.79
N SER A 231 12.79 -3.31 -4.73
CA SER A 231 14.06 -4.03 -4.92
C SER A 231 15.16 -3.15 -5.52
N PRO A 232 16.44 -3.53 -5.34
CA PRO A 232 17.56 -2.87 -6.00
C PRO A 232 17.48 -2.89 -7.53
N ARG A 233 16.71 -3.82 -8.12
CA ARG A 233 16.54 -3.94 -9.58
C ARG A 233 15.82 -2.76 -10.21
N SER A 234 15.02 -2.02 -9.44
CA SER A 234 14.30 -0.82 -9.89
C SER A 234 15.02 0.48 -9.49
N GLY A 235 16.35 0.47 -9.37
CA GLY A 235 17.16 1.57 -8.85
C GLY A 235 16.95 2.93 -9.50
N ALA A 236 16.49 3.00 -10.75
CA ALA A 236 16.18 4.24 -11.45
C ALA A 236 14.72 4.71 -11.26
N SER A 237 13.88 3.93 -10.54
CA SER A 237 12.47 4.28 -10.33
C SER A 237 12.31 5.08 -9.05
N THR A 238 12.05 6.38 -9.17
CA THR A 238 11.66 7.28 -8.08
C THR A 238 10.70 8.33 -8.61
N GLY A 239 9.84 8.90 -7.78
CA GLY A 239 8.84 9.89 -8.18
C GLY A 239 7.84 9.35 -9.21
N THR A 240 7.56 8.05 -9.21
CA THR A 240 6.65 7.41 -10.16
C THR A 240 5.48 6.74 -9.47
N VAL A 241 4.38 6.59 -10.23
CA VAL A 241 3.18 5.85 -9.82
C VAL A 241 2.98 4.72 -10.81
N VAL A 242 2.97 3.48 -10.33
CA VAL A 242 2.69 2.30 -11.15
C VAL A 242 1.28 1.81 -10.86
N THR A 243 0.44 1.69 -11.90
CA THR A 243 -0.92 1.16 -11.78
C THR A 243 -0.91 -0.36 -11.88
N VAL A 244 -1.65 -1.02 -10.98
CA VAL A 244 -1.93 -2.47 -10.99
C VAL A 244 -3.45 -2.61 -10.91
N ASP A 245 -4.13 -2.41 -12.02
CA ASP A 245 -5.57 -2.15 -12.03
C ASP A 245 -6.35 -2.93 -13.12
N GLY A 246 -5.70 -3.87 -13.77
CA GLY A 246 -6.35 -4.64 -14.83
C GLY A 246 -6.80 -3.81 -16.03
N GLY A 247 -6.19 -2.63 -16.23
CA GLY A 247 -6.51 -1.71 -17.32
C GLY A 247 -7.62 -0.71 -17.00
N PHE A 248 -8.11 -0.67 -15.75
CA PHE A 248 -9.25 0.18 -15.35
C PHE A 248 -9.05 1.67 -15.69
N SER A 249 -7.91 2.23 -15.38
CA SER A 249 -7.63 3.66 -15.59
C SER A 249 -7.24 3.99 -17.04
N GLY A 250 -6.52 3.09 -17.71
CA GLY A 250 -5.87 3.39 -19.00
C GLY A 250 -6.60 2.87 -20.23
N LEU A 251 -7.42 1.83 -20.12
CA LEU A 251 -8.01 1.18 -21.27
C LEU A 251 -9.48 1.58 -21.51
N ARG A 252 -9.85 1.61 -22.79
CA ARG A 252 -11.24 1.72 -23.24
C ARG A 252 -11.48 0.56 -24.21
N VAL A 253 -11.98 -0.56 -23.68
CA VAL A 253 -12.25 -1.77 -24.45
C VAL A 253 -13.72 -1.83 -24.85
N ARG A 254 -14.01 -2.40 -26.03
CA ARG A 254 -15.39 -2.72 -26.42
C ARG A 254 -15.87 -3.92 -25.62
N ALA A 255 -17.15 -3.95 -25.25
CA ALA A 255 -17.75 -5.15 -24.68
C ALA A 255 -17.56 -6.33 -25.65
N VAL A 256 -17.06 -7.43 -25.14
CA VAL A 256 -17.00 -8.69 -25.89
C VAL A 256 -18.45 -9.15 -26.04
N GLN A 257 -18.95 -9.19 -27.28
CA GLN A 257 -20.25 -9.84 -27.55
C GLN A 257 -20.07 -11.31 -27.27
N ALA A 258 -20.84 -11.85 -26.31
CA ALA A 258 -20.89 -13.28 -25.99
C ALA A 258 -21.59 -14.05 -27.11
#